data_f30efef31ab15ec9a57a76e86541ff2b
#
_entry.id   f30efef31ab15ec9a57a76e86541ff2b
#
_cell.length_a   1.000
_cell.length_b   1.000
_cell.length_c   1.000
_cell.angle_alpha   90.00
_cell.angle_beta   90.00
_cell.angle_gamma   90.00
#
_symmetry.space_group_name_H-M   'P 1'
#
loop_
_entity.id
_entity.type
_entity.pdbx_description
1 polymer ?
#
loop_
_entity_poly.entity_id
_entity_poly.type
_entity_poly.pdbx_seq_one_letter_code
_entity_poly.pdbx_strand_id
1 'polypeptide(L)'
;MRGELSCGGYQTERVNEVLALLWEKRAFFGGLLWEHLQISLTAVLLAVVIGLIMGVAISEYRGGAKMVLGAVNFIYTIPSISLLGFLIPFSGIGNATAIIALTVYGLLPMVRNTYTGITTIDPLIIEAATGMGSTRWQVLYKIKLPLALPVIMSGLRNMATMTIALAGIASFIGAGGLGVAIYRGITTNNSAMTMAGSLLIALLALAVDALLGKAEKALNRQQKATPAKRRAITIMIAALLLAAIGGAALSQIKPQDTVRLATKPMTEQYIIGAMLKEVIEDNTDLRVELIQGVGGGTSNIMPGMESGEFDMYPEYTATGWNMVLGHEGVYQETQYDQLKQEYAQAYGMQWTTIFGFNDSYGLAVRREVAERYGLRTYSDLRSVAGQLTFGGEYDFFERPDGYDGLCALYGLDFRKTMDLDIGLKYQAMAEGKVDVMDIFTTDGQLAAADVVVLEDDRQYFSSAMAALVVRDEVLDRYPQLEDALAKLENVLDDEQMAQLNYQVESGGQEAEQAAHDFLLQKQLIEEE
;
A
#
# COMPACT_ATOMS: atom_id res chain seq x y z
N MET A 1 -25.46 12.95 37.63
CA MET A 1 -26.06 13.49 36.40
C MET A 1 -24.89 13.87 35.48
N ARG A 2 -24.36 12.95 34.72
CA ARG A 2 -23.51 13.21 33.56
C ARG A 2 -24.26 12.63 32.36
N GLY A 3 -24.60 13.53 31.43
CA GLY A 3 -25.55 13.32 30.37
C GLY A 3 -25.14 12.22 29.40
N GLU A 4 -26.14 11.51 28.99
CA GLU A 4 -26.22 10.73 27.77
C GLU A 4 -25.93 11.65 26.58
N LEU A 5 -24.66 11.72 26.16
CA LEU A 5 -24.35 12.19 24.82
C LEU A 5 -24.86 11.12 23.86
N SER A 6 -25.96 11.44 23.19
CA SER A 6 -26.67 10.54 22.29
C SER A 6 -25.74 10.04 21.20
N CYS A 7 -25.77 8.73 20.96
CA CYS A 7 -25.05 8.04 19.87
C CYS A 7 -25.21 8.73 18.49
N GLY A 8 -26.29 9.49 18.29
CA GLY A 8 -26.55 10.27 17.08
C GLY A 8 -25.69 11.52 16.89
N GLY A 9 -25.25 12.17 17.96
CA GLY A 9 -24.36 13.35 17.88
C GLY A 9 -22.96 12.98 17.42
N TYR A 10 -22.41 11.90 17.96
CA TYR A 10 -21.07 11.41 17.64
C TYR A 10 -20.93 10.92 16.18
N GLN A 11 -21.99 10.32 15.64
CA GLN A 11 -22.01 9.89 14.22
C GLN A 11 -22.10 11.07 13.26
N THR A 12 -22.82 12.11 13.62
CA THR A 12 -22.99 13.30 12.76
C THR A 12 -21.71 14.13 12.70
N GLU A 13 -20.98 14.24 13.80
CA GLU A 13 -19.68 14.91 13.85
C GLU A 13 -18.65 14.21 12.96
N ARG A 14 -18.52 12.90 13.07
CA ARG A 14 -17.57 12.11 12.23
C ARG A 14 -17.89 12.20 10.73
N VAL A 15 -19.16 12.20 10.34
CA VAL A 15 -19.54 12.38 8.94
C VAL A 15 -19.15 13.77 8.44
N ASN A 16 -19.32 14.80 9.26
CA ASN A 16 -18.93 16.16 8.90
C ASN A 16 -17.42 16.30 8.77
N GLU A 17 -16.63 15.65 9.62
CA GLU A 17 -15.17 15.60 9.54
C GLU A 17 -14.71 14.95 8.22
N VAL A 18 -15.28 13.81 7.85
CA VAL A 18 -14.97 13.14 6.58
C VAL A 18 -15.30 14.02 5.38
N LEU A 19 -16.46 14.69 5.38
CA LEU A 19 -16.86 15.57 4.28
C LEU A 19 -15.98 16.83 4.21
N ALA A 20 -15.60 17.39 5.35
CA ALA A 20 -14.69 18.52 5.43
C ALA A 20 -13.31 18.13 4.86
N LEU A 21 -12.76 16.99 5.30
CA LEU A 21 -11.49 16.46 4.82
C LEU A 21 -11.50 16.20 3.30
N LEU A 22 -12.58 15.61 2.78
CA LEU A 22 -12.73 15.36 1.34
C LEU A 22 -12.76 16.66 0.53
N TRP A 23 -13.36 17.72 1.08
CA TRP A 23 -13.42 19.02 0.42
C TRP A 23 -12.08 19.76 0.47
N GLU A 24 -11.45 19.80 1.63
CA GLU A 24 -10.16 20.42 1.86
C GLU A 24 -9.06 19.78 1.00
N LYS A 25 -9.00 18.45 0.99
CA LYS A 25 -8.01 17.66 0.25
C LYS A 25 -8.53 17.13 -1.09
N ARG A 26 -9.44 17.84 -1.74
CA ARG A 26 -10.05 17.38 -3.01
C ARG A 26 -9.05 17.07 -4.12
N ALA A 27 -7.92 17.77 -4.17
CA ALA A 27 -6.87 17.50 -5.17
C ALA A 27 -6.17 16.17 -4.87
N PHE A 28 -5.80 15.90 -3.62
CA PHE A 28 -5.22 14.65 -3.18
C PHE A 28 -6.16 13.45 -3.45
N PHE A 29 -7.39 13.50 -2.93
CA PHE A 29 -8.36 12.42 -3.17
C PHE A 29 -8.74 12.28 -4.65
N GLY A 30 -8.76 13.38 -5.41
CA GLY A 30 -9.00 13.35 -6.85
C GLY A 30 -7.88 12.65 -7.62
N GLY A 31 -6.63 12.89 -7.24
CA GLY A 31 -5.45 12.17 -7.77
C GLY A 31 -5.52 10.67 -7.47
N LEU A 32 -5.71 10.32 -6.20
CA LEU A 32 -5.84 8.91 -5.78
C LEU A 32 -7.02 8.20 -6.44
N LEU A 33 -8.17 8.87 -6.60
CA LEU A 33 -9.33 8.32 -7.30
C LEU A 33 -9.03 8.03 -8.77
N TRP A 34 -8.35 8.94 -9.44
CA TRP A 34 -7.95 8.77 -10.82
C TRP A 34 -6.99 7.60 -11.00
N GLU A 35 -5.98 7.52 -10.17
CA GLU A 35 -4.99 6.44 -10.16
C GLU A 35 -5.64 5.09 -9.85
N HIS A 36 -6.51 5.03 -8.84
CA HIS A 36 -7.28 3.84 -8.49
C HIS A 36 -8.13 3.35 -9.66
N LEU A 37 -8.75 4.28 -10.39
CA LEU A 37 -9.53 3.97 -11.58
C LEU A 37 -8.64 3.42 -12.71
N GLN A 38 -7.46 3.99 -12.92
CA GLN A 38 -6.51 3.51 -13.94
C GLN A 38 -6.04 2.08 -13.65
N ILE A 39 -5.58 1.81 -12.41
CA ILE A 39 -5.11 0.48 -11.99
C ILE A 39 -6.22 -0.56 -12.14
N SER A 40 -7.39 -0.29 -11.55
CA SER A 40 -8.50 -1.24 -11.55
C SER A 40 -9.09 -1.46 -12.94
N LEU A 41 -9.24 -0.41 -13.75
CA LEU A 41 -9.78 -0.54 -15.10
C LEU A 41 -8.83 -1.30 -16.02
N THR A 42 -7.52 -1.05 -15.94
CA THR A 42 -6.51 -1.78 -16.71
C THR A 42 -6.54 -3.26 -16.36
N ALA A 43 -6.58 -3.62 -15.08
CA ALA A 43 -6.69 -5.00 -14.64
C ALA A 43 -7.99 -5.67 -15.11
N VAL A 44 -9.13 -4.98 -14.99
CA VAL A 44 -10.44 -5.45 -15.50
C VAL A 44 -10.38 -5.73 -16.99
N LEU A 45 -9.79 -4.83 -17.79
CA LEU A 45 -9.68 -5.00 -19.24
C LEU A 45 -8.84 -6.22 -19.62
N LEU A 46 -7.68 -6.37 -18.98
CA LEU A 46 -6.82 -7.54 -19.20
C LEU A 46 -7.54 -8.84 -18.81
N ALA A 47 -8.21 -8.85 -17.66
CA ALA A 47 -8.98 -10.01 -17.20
C ALA A 47 -10.15 -10.34 -18.12
N VAL A 48 -10.84 -9.33 -18.68
CA VAL A 48 -11.90 -9.54 -19.69
C VAL A 48 -11.34 -10.19 -20.94
N VAL A 49 -10.28 -9.63 -21.52
CA VAL A 49 -9.70 -10.15 -22.76
C VAL A 49 -9.21 -11.59 -22.57
N ILE A 50 -8.39 -11.83 -21.56
CA ILE A 50 -7.82 -13.15 -21.28
C ILE A 50 -8.93 -14.13 -20.88
N GLY A 51 -9.81 -13.72 -19.97
CA GLY A 51 -10.89 -14.56 -19.44
C GLY A 51 -11.94 -14.93 -20.49
N LEU A 52 -12.28 -14.02 -21.41
CA LEU A 52 -13.17 -14.34 -22.55
C LEU A 52 -12.51 -15.36 -23.49
N ILE A 53 -11.25 -15.14 -23.88
CA ILE A 53 -10.52 -16.06 -24.75
C ILE A 53 -10.45 -17.44 -24.13
N MET A 54 -10.03 -17.52 -22.84
CA MET A 54 -9.95 -18.79 -22.11
C MET A 54 -11.32 -19.46 -21.97
N GLY A 55 -12.34 -18.71 -21.54
CA GLY A 55 -13.69 -19.23 -21.34
C GLY A 55 -14.32 -19.76 -22.62
N VAL A 56 -14.15 -19.07 -23.75
CA VAL A 56 -14.57 -19.54 -25.08
C VAL A 56 -13.79 -20.79 -25.47
N ALA A 57 -12.46 -20.78 -25.33
CA ALA A 57 -11.61 -21.91 -25.70
C ALA A 57 -12.02 -23.20 -24.97
N ILE A 58 -12.20 -23.13 -23.63
CA ILE A 58 -12.59 -24.32 -22.84
C ILE A 58 -14.06 -24.74 -23.06
N SER A 59 -14.92 -23.86 -23.55
CA SER A 59 -16.29 -24.19 -23.92
C SER A 59 -16.36 -25.01 -25.22
N GLU A 60 -15.45 -24.76 -26.16
CA GLU A 60 -15.35 -25.47 -27.43
C GLU A 60 -14.50 -26.76 -27.31
N TYR A 61 -13.44 -26.75 -26.46
CA TYR A 61 -12.54 -27.88 -26.22
C TYR A 61 -12.76 -28.48 -24.83
N ARG A 62 -13.88 -29.23 -24.67
CA ARG A 62 -14.36 -29.74 -23.37
C ARG A 62 -13.35 -30.58 -22.57
N GLY A 63 -12.36 -31.19 -23.20
CA GLY A 63 -11.38 -32.05 -22.52
C GLY A 63 -10.47 -31.31 -21.51
N GLY A 64 -10.24 -30.00 -21.69
CA GLY A 64 -9.41 -29.19 -20.80
C GLY A 64 -10.17 -28.36 -19.76
N ALA A 65 -11.51 -28.30 -19.84
CA ALA A 65 -12.30 -27.35 -19.03
C ALA A 65 -12.12 -27.58 -17.52
N LYS A 66 -12.14 -28.82 -17.05
CA LYS A 66 -11.94 -29.12 -15.62
C LYS A 66 -10.57 -28.71 -15.11
N MET A 67 -9.53 -28.90 -15.90
CA MET A 67 -8.17 -28.56 -15.53
C MET A 67 -7.98 -27.03 -15.47
N VAL A 68 -8.43 -26.30 -16.48
CA VAL A 68 -8.32 -24.83 -16.54
C VAL A 68 -9.14 -24.18 -15.43
N LEU A 69 -10.40 -24.58 -15.25
CA LEU A 69 -11.24 -24.07 -14.15
C LEU A 69 -10.67 -24.42 -12.77
N GLY A 70 -10.08 -25.62 -12.63
CA GLY A 70 -9.39 -26.03 -11.41
C GLY A 70 -8.16 -25.17 -11.12
N ALA A 71 -7.32 -24.91 -12.11
CA ALA A 71 -6.14 -24.07 -11.98
C ALA A 71 -6.50 -22.62 -11.62
N VAL A 72 -7.46 -22.01 -12.32
CA VAL A 72 -7.90 -20.65 -12.04
C VAL A 72 -8.56 -20.56 -10.66
N ASN A 73 -9.33 -21.57 -10.26
CA ASN A 73 -9.91 -21.62 -8.92
C ASN A 73 -8.84 -21.77 -7.83
N PHE A 74 -7.80 -22.58 -8.06
CA PHE A 74 -6.68 -22.73 -7.13
C PHE A 74 -5.97 -21.39 -6.92
N ILE A 75 -5.63 -20.68 -7.99
CA ILE A 75 -4.99 -19.37 -7.91
C ILE A 75 -5.87 -18.37 -7.13
N TYR A 76 -7.18 -18.40 -7.36
CA TYR A 76 -8.12 -17.52 -6.66
C TYR A 76 -8.19 -17.79 -5.15
N THR A 77 -7.83 -18.99 -4.67
CA THR A 77 -7.79 -19.30 -3.24
C THR A 77 -6.55 -18.77 -2.52
N ILE A 78 -5.53 -18.33 -3.27
CA ILE A 78 -4.32 -17.71 -2.68
C ILE A 78 -4.73 -16.35 -2.07
N PRO A 79 -4.38 -16.03 -0.82
CA PRO A 79 -4.64 -14.70 -0.25
C PRO A 79 -4.03 -13.59 -1.11
N SER A 80 -4.76 -12.47 -1.26
CA SER A 80 -4.34 -11.38 -2.17
C SER A 80 -2.97 -10.80 -1.80
N ILE A 81 -2.71 -10.58 -0.52
CA ILE A 81 -1.41 -10.09 -0.03
C ILE A 81 -0.30 -11.09 -0.37
N SER A 82 -0.54 -12.39 -0.18
CA SER A 82 0.45 -13.43 -0.52
C SER A 82 0.75 -13.48 -2.02
N LEU A 83 -0.26 -13.29 -2.88
CA LEU A 83 -0.04 -13.24 -4.32
C LEU A 83 0.75 -11.99 -4.72
N LEU A 84 0.47 -10.84 -4.12
CA LEU A 84 1.25 -9.62 -4.32
C LEU A 84 2.71 -9.84 -3.94
N GLY A 85 2.99 -10.35 -2.74
CA GLY A 85 4.35 -10.65 -2.28
C GLY A 85 5.08 -11.66 -3.19
N PHE A 86 4.38 -12.71 -3.66
CA PHE A 86 4.94 -13.69 -4.59
C PHE A 86 5.33 -13.07 -5.94
N LEU A 87 4.62 -12.04 -6.40
CA LEU A 87 4.88 -11.41 -7.69
C LEU A 87 6.01 -10.37 -7.65
N ILE A 88 6.31 -9.78 -6.49
CA ILE A 88 7.35 -8.74 -6.34
C ILE A 88 8.68 -9.13 -6.99
N PRO A 89 9.26 -10.34 -6.78
CA PRO A 89 10.54 -10.72 -7.39
C PRO A 89 10.53 -10.78 -8.93
N PHE A 90 9.33 -10.85 -9.54
CA PHE A 90 9.18 -11.01 -11.00
C PHE A 90 8.74 -9.72 -11.70
N SER A 91 7.97 -8.87 -11.03
CA SER A 91 7.35 -7.69 -11.64
C SER A 91 7.63 -6.39 -10.92
N GLY A 92 8.47 -6.42 -9.86
CA GLY A 92 8.80 -5.26 -9.05
C GLY A 92 7.68 -4.88 -8.08
N ILE A 93 7.78 -3.68 -7.52
CA ILE A 93 6.83 -3.09 -6.58
C ILE A 93 5.98 -2.06 -7.33
N GLY A 94 4.76 -1.77 -6.85
CA GLY A 94 3.93 -0.71 -7.38
C GLY A 94 2.85 -1.16 -8.37
N ASN A 95 2.47 -0.26 -9.26
CA ASN A 95 1.27 -0.39 -10.10
C ASN A 95 1.30 -1.59 -11.06
N ALA A 96 2.48 -1.98 -11.57
CA ALA A 96 2.60 -3.09 -12.50
C ALA A 96 2.22 -4.43 -11.84
N THR A 97 2.80 -4.70 -10.67
CA THR A 97 2.51 -5.90 -9.87
C THR A 97 1.06 -5.93 -9.41
N ALA A 98 0.51 -4.79 -8.99
CA ALA A 98 -0.89 -4.65 -8.65
C ALA A 98 -1.81 -5.03 -9.81
N ILE A 99 -1.56 -4.50 -11.01
CA ILE A 99 -2.34 -4.80 -12.23
C ILE A 99 -2.28 -6.29 -12.57
N ILE A 100 -1.09 -6.92 -12.49
CA ILE A 100 -0.94 -8.36 -12.75
C ILE A 100 -1.77 -9.18 -11.74
N ALA A 101 -1.62 -8.91 -10.44
CA ALA A 101 -2.35 -9.62 -9.39
C ALA A 101 -3.86 -9.48 -9.54
N LEU A 102 -4.35 -8.25 -9.72
CA LEU A 102 -5.77 -7.95 -9.92
C LEU A 102 -6.32 -8.59 -11.19
N THR A 103 -5.53 -8.64 -12.27
CA THR A 103 -5.89 -9.35 -13.51
C THR A 103 -6.09 -10.85 -13.23
N VAL A 104 -5.14 -11.46 -12.53
CA VAL A 104 -5.19 -12.88 -12.17
C VAL A 104 -6.42 -13.21 -11.33
N TYR A 105 -6.76 -12.38 -10.33
CA TYR A 105 -7.99 -12.53 -9.55
C TYR A 105 -9.26 -12.37 -10.40
N GLY A 106 -9.24 -11.45 -11.36
CA GLY A 106 -10.34 -11.22 -12.29
C GLY A 106 -10.61 -12.39 -13.24
N LEU A 107 -9.62 -13.26 -13.47
CA LEU A 107 -9.78 -14.39 -14.42
C LEU A 107 -10.87 -15.37 -13.98
N LEU A 108 -10.96 -15.75 -12.69
CA LEU A 108 -11.91 -16.77 -12.25
C LEU A 108 -13.36 -16.42 -12.57
N PRO A 109 -13.91 -15.27 -12.12
CA PRO A 109 -15.29 -14.91 -12.45
C PRO A 109 -15.50 -14.78 -13.96
N MET A 110 -14.52 -14.25 -14.69
CA MET A 110 -14.67 -14.03 -16.14
C MET A 110 -14.65 -15.34 -16.94
N VAL A 111 -13.67 -16.23 -16.69
CA VAL A 111 -13.55 -17.53 -17.34
C VAL A 111 -14.78 -18.40 -17.02
N ARG A 112 -15.17 -18.45 -15.74
CA ARG A 112 -16.28 -19.28 -15.26
C ARG A 112 -17.61 -18.85 -15.86
N ASN A 113 -17.92 -17.53 -15.85
CA ASN A 113 -19.18 -17.04 -16.38
C ASN A 113 -19.23 -17.13 -17.92
N THR A 114 -18.11 -16.96 -18.61
CA THR A 114 -18.03 -17.17 -20.05
C THR A 114 -18.28 -18.64 -20.41
N TYR A 115 -17.60 -19.56 -19.73
CA TYR A 115 -17.79 -20.99 -19.91
C TYR A 115 -19.24 -21.41 -19.62
N THR A 116 -19.77 -21.03 -18.46
CA THR A 116 -21.14 -21.37 -18.06
C THR A 116 -22.16 -20.79 -19.04
N GLY A 117 -22.03 -19.50 -19.39
CA GLY A 117 -22.94 -18.84 -20.33
C GLY A 117 -23.03 -19.53 -21.70
N ILE A 118 -21.89 -20.06 -22.19
CA ILE A 118 -21.85 -20.75 -23.48
C ILE A 118 -22.38 -22.22 -23.34
N THR A 119 -22.04 -22.90 -22.26
CA THR A 119 -22.36 -24.33 -22.10
C THR A 119 -23.79 -24.60 -21.63
N THR A 120 -24.48 -23.61 -21.07
CA THR A 120 -25.88 -23.68 -20.64
C THR A 120 -26.90 -23.39 -21.76
N ILE A 121 -26.44 -23.07 -22.97
CA ILE A 121 -27.31 -22.85 -24.13
C ILE A 121 -27.96 -24.18 -24.53
N ASP A 122 -29.27 -24.14 -24.80
CA ASP A 122 -30.04 -25.32 -25.23
C ASP A 122 -29.40 -25.97 -26.46
N PRO A 123 -29.02 -27.24 -26.40
CA PRO A 123 -28.45 -27.99 -27.52
C PRO A 123 -29.32 -27.97 -28.78
N LEU A 124 -30.65 -27.93 -28.67
CA LEU A 124 -31.57 -27.87 -29.79
C LEU A 124 -31.37 -26.62 -30.66
N ILE A 125 -31.02 -25.47 -30.04
CA ILE A 125 -30.72 -24.25 -30.78
C ILE A 125 -29.46 -24.41 -31.63
N ILE A 126 -28.46 -25.10 -31.08
CA ILE A 126 -27.19 -25.35 -31.77
C ILE A 126 -27.38 -26.34 -32.91
N GLU A 127 -28.18 -27.42 -32.68
CA GLU A 127 -28.50 -28.40 -33.71
C GLU A 127 -29.29 -27.79 -34.85
N ALA A 128 -30.32 -26.98 -34.56
CA ALA A 128 -31.11 -26.29 -35.58
C ALA A 128 -30.23 -25.38 -36.45
N ALA A 129 -29.33 -24.60 -35.83
CA ALA A 129 -28.41 -23.74 -36.57
C ALA A 129 -27.44 -24.52 -37.45
N THR A 130 -26.93 -25.64 -36.94
CA THR A 130 -26.01 -26.50 -37.69
C THR A 130 -26.74 -27.19 -38.83
N GLY A 131 -27.99 -27.67 -38.60
CA GLY A 131 -28.85 -28.24 -39.65
C GLY A 131 -29.19 -27.27 -40.77
N MET A 132 -29.25 -25.96 -40.49
CA MET A 132 -29.37 -24.87 -41.47
C MET A 132 -28.07 -24.55 -42.20
N GLY A 133 -26.99 -25.30 -41.98
CA GLY A 133 -25.70 -25.08 -42.69
C GLY A 133 -24.77 -24.04 -42.06
N SER A 134 -25.01 -23.61 -40.81
CA SER A 134 -24.11 -22.70 -40.13
C SER A 134 -22.77 -23.38 -39.78
N THR A 135 -21.66 -22.69 -40.09
CA THR A 135 -20.31 -23.13 -39.67
C THR A 135 -20.13 -22.99 -38.17
N ARG A 136 -19.15 -23.71 -37.56
CA ARG A 136 -18.82 -23.61 -36.13
C ARG A 136 -18.58 -22.17 -35.69
N TRP A 137 -17.87 -21.37 -36.49
CA TRP A 137 -17.63 -19.96 -36.21
C TRP A 137 -18.91 -19.12 -36.26
N GLN A 138 -19.82 -19.40 -37.23
CA GLN A 138 -21.10 -18.69 -37.29
C GLN A 138 -21.98 -19.04 -36.08
N VAL A 139 -21.99 -20.28 -35.62
CA VAL A 139 -22.70 -20.72 -34.42
C VAL A 139 -22.12 -20.00 -33.19
N LEU A 140 -20.78 -19.92 -33.06
CA LEU A 140 -20.15 -19.24 -31.95
C LEU A 140 -20.51 -17.74 -31.91
N TYR A 141 -20.23 -16.99 -33.00
CA TYR A 141 -20.39 -15.53 -33.02
C TYR A 141 -21.83 -15.03 -33.14
N LYS A 142 -22.69 -15.77 -33.87
CA LYS A 142 -24.04 -15.29 -34.15
C LYS A 142 -25.08 -15.85 -33.19
N ILE A 143 -24.76 -16.94 -32.48
CA ILE A 143 -25.72 -17.66 -31.62
C ILE A 143 -25.21 -17.76 -30.20
N LYS A 144 -24.09 -18.49 -29.96
CA LYS A 144 -23.62 -18.77 -28.61
C LYS A 144 -23.24 -17.51 -27.84
N LEU A 145 -22.36 -16.65 -28.38
CA LEU A 145 -21.92 -15.42 -27.70
C LEU A 145 -23.07 -14.44 -27.42
N PRO A 146 -23.99 -14.14 -28.35
CA PRO A 146 -25.13 -13.30 -28.05
C PRO A 146 -26.09 -13.86 -27.00
N LEU A 147 -26.29 -15.16 -26.96
CA LEU A 147 -27.15 -15.84 -25.97
C LEU A 147 -26.46 -15.94 -24.60
N ALA A 148 -25.14 -16.10 -24.57
CA ALA A 148 -24.33 -16.14 -23.35
C ALA A 148 -24.10 -14.74 -22.74
N LEU A 149 -24.30 -13.66 -23.51
CA LEU A 149 -23.96 -12.29 -23.11
C LEU A 149 -24.52 -11.86 -21.75
N PRO A 150 -25.77 -12.16 -21.35
CA PRO A 150 -26.28 -11.80 -20.02
C PRO A 150 -25.47 -12.42 -18.88
N VAL A 151 -25.06 -13.70 -19.02
CA VAL A 151 -24.26 -14.42 -18.01
C VAL A 151 -22.84 -13.87 -17.98
N ILE A 152 -22.25 -13.58 -19.15
CA ILE A 152 -20.93 -12.97 -19.28
C ILE A 152 -20.93 -11.57 -18.62
N MET A 153 -21.95 -10.75 -18.85
CA MET A 153 -22.09 -9.41 -18.26
C MET A 153 -22.26 -9.46 -16.74
N SER A 154 -22.99 -10.44 -16.22
CA SER A 154 -23.07 -10.66 -14.77
C SER A 154 -21.70 -10.99 -14.18
N GLY A 155 -20.90 -11.84 -14.86
CA GLY A 155 -19.52 -12.14 -14.48
C GLY A 155 -18.63 -10.91 -14.52
N LEU A 156 -18.75 -10.08 -15.55
CA LEU A 156 -18.01 -8.82 -15.68
C LEU A 156 -18.32 -7.84 -14.55
N ARG A 157 -19.60 -7.69 -14.18
CA ARG A 157 -20.00 -6.79 -13.08
C ARG A 157 -19.41 -7.23 -11.75
N ASN A 158 -19.53 -8.52 -11.42
CA ASN A 158 -18.95 -9.07 -10.19
C ASN A 158 -17.43 -8.90 -10.17
N MET A 159 -16.77 -9.19 -11.29
CA MET A 159 -15.33 -9.04 -11.43
C MET A 159 -14.90 -7.57 -11.24
N ALA A 160 -15.56 -6.64 -11.92
CA ALA A 160 -15.19 -5.22 -11.86
C ALA A 160 -15.33 -4.64 -10.45
N THR A 161 -16.46 -4.90 -9.75
CA THR A 161 -16.67 -4.44 -8.37
C THR A 161 -15.65 -5.04 -7.40
N MET A 162 -15.36 -6.33 -7.54
CA MET A 162 -14.36 -7.01 -6.72
C MET A 162 -12.94 -6.47 -6.99
N THR A 163 -12.58 -6.27 -8.26
CA THR A 163 -11.26 -5.74 -8.63
C THR A 163 -11.06 -4.32 -8.09
N ILE A 164 -12.09 -3.45 -8.16
CA ILE A 164 -12.03 -2.11 -7.55
C ILE A 164 -11.83 -2.20 -6.05
N ALA A 165 -12.54 -3.07 -5.34
CA ALA A 165 -12.36 -3.23 -3.90
C ALA A 165 -10.97 -3.77 -3.54
N LEU A 166 -10.47 -4.78 -4.28
CA LEU A 166 -9.15 -5.37 -4.05
C LEU A 166 -8.01 -4.43 -4.41
N ALA A 167 -8.20 -3.51 -5.35
CA ALA A 167 -7.19 -2.51 -5.69
C ALA A 167 -6.82 -1.60 -4.49
N GLY A 168 -7.68 -1.48 -3.48
CA GLY A 168 -7.35 -0.80 -2.22
C GLY A 168 -6.21 -1.48 -1.44
N ILE A 169 -6.01 -2.78 -1.60
CA ILE A 169 -4.92 -3.51 -0.91
C ILE A 169 -3.58 -3.32 -1.64
N ALA A 170 -3.61 -2.91 -2.91
CA ALA A 170 -2.40 -2.75 -3.70
C ALA A 170 -1.46 -1.65 -3.18
N SER A 171 -1.99 -0.67 -2.43
CA SER A 171 -1.18 0.35 -1.75
C SER A 171 -0.16 -0.25 -0.76
N PHE A 172 -0.43 -1.45 -0.23
CA PHE A 172 0.49 -2.16 0.66
C PHE A 172 1.83 -2.52 0.00
N ILE A 173 1.86 -2.62 -1.33
CA ILE A 173 3.09 -2.84 -2.11
C ILE A 173 3.53 -1.59 -2.87
N GLY A 174 3.25 -0.40 -2.36
CA GLY A 174 3.62 0.86 -3.01
C GLY A 174 2.85 1.17 -4.29
N ALA A 175 1.77 0.46 -4.59
CA ALA A 175 0.87 0.86 -5.66
C ALA A 175 -0.01 2.02 -5.19
N GLY A 176 -0.29 2.93 -6.11
CA GLY A 176 -1.12 4.08 -5.81
C GLY A 176 -2.61 3.80 -5.68
N GLY A 177 -3.40 4.87 -5.67
CA GLY A 177 -4.85 4.81 -5.59
C GLY A 177 -5.40 5.01 -4.17
N LEU A 178 -6.71 4.91 -4.02
CA LEU A 178 -7.43 5.23 -2.77
C LEU A 178 -7.00 4.41 -1.55
N GLY A 179 -6.34 3.28 -1.75
CA GLY A 179 -5.75 2.48 -0.68
C GLY A 179 -4.68 3.24 0.09
N VAL A 180 -3.95 4.15 -0.57
CA VAL A 180 -2.95 5.02 0.07
C VAL A 180 -3.59 5.87 1.18
N ALA A 181 -4.77 6.45 0.93
CA ALA A 181 -5.48 7.22 1.96
C ALA A 181 -5.93 6.35 3.13
N ILE A 182 -6.35 5.09 2.87
CA ILE A 182 -6.74 4.15 3.94
C ILE A 182 -5.53 3.81 4.79
N TYR A 183 -4.44 3.39 4.16
CA TYR A 183 -3.24 2.95 4.87
C TYR A 183 -2.58 4.11 5.62
N ARG A 184 -2.42 5.26 4.97
CA ARG A 184 -1.93 6.48 5.61
C ARG A 184 -2.80 6.89 6.81
N GLY A 185 -4.13 6.83 6.68
CA GLY A 185 -5.04 7.13 7.78
C GLY A 185 -4.91 6.17 8.97
N ILE A 186 -4.57 4.90 8.71
CA ILE A 186 -4.29 3.91 9.77
C ILE A 186 -2.96 4.27 10.46
N THR A 187 -1.89 4.45 9.70
CA THR A 187 -0.54 4.68 10.25
C THR A 187 -0.39 6.02 10.96
N THR A 188 -1.12 7.05 10.52
CA THR A 188 -1.14 8.38 11.17
C THR A 188 -2.29 8.55 12.18
N ASN A 189 -2.98 7.47 12.58
CA ASN A 189 -4.13 7.48 13.49
C ASN A 189 -5.26 8.45 13.07
N ASN A 190 -5.40 8.71 11.76
CA ASN A 190 -6.42 9.60 11.20
C ASN A 190 -7.64 8.80 10.70
N SER A 191 -8.61 8.57 11.59
CA SER A 191 -9.80 7.78 11.26
C SER A 191 -10.67 8.42 10.16
N ALA A 192 -10.69 9.75 10.04
CA ALA A 192 -11.44 10.45 9.00
C ALA A 192 -10.84 10.16 7.60
N MET A 193 -9.51 10.11 7.48
CA MET A 193 -8.81 9.77 6.24
C MET A 193 -9.07 8.31 5.83
N THR A 194 -8.99 7.37 6.78
CA THR A 194 -9.32 5.95 6.56
C THR A 194 -10.76 5.77 6.07
N MET A 195 -11.71 6.46 6.70
CA MET A 195 -13.12 6.42 6.32
C MET A 195 -13.36 7.07 4.95
N ALA A 196 -12.71 8.19 4.65
CA ALA A 196 -12.81 8.88 3.36
C ALA A 196 -12.34 7.98 2.21
N GLY A 197 -11.15 7.37 2.33
CA GLY A 197 -10.62 6.43 1.34
C GLY A 197 -11.55 5.23 1.11
N SER A 198 -12.02 4.61 2.20
CA SER A 198 -12.92 3.45 2.15
C SER A 198 -14.27 3.80 1.50
N LEU A 199 -14.84 4.96 1.85
CA LEU A 199 -16.09 5.45 1.27
C LEU A 199 -15.97 5.71 -0.23
N LEU A 200 -14.87 6.34 -0.65
CA LEU A 200 -14.62 6.62 -2.08
C LEU A 200 -14.46 5.33 -2.89
N ILE A 201 -13.78 4.30 -2.38
CA ILE A 201 -13.69 2.98 -3.04
C ILE A 201 -15.10 2.38 -3.18
N ALA A 202 -15.89 2.38 -2.11
CA ALA A 202 -17.25 1.84 -2.14
C ALA A 202 -18.14 2.58 -3.15
N LEU A 203 -18.09 3.92 -3.16
CA LEU A 203 -18.84 4.75 -4.11
C LEU A 203 -18.38 4.51 -5.55
N LEU A 204 -17.08 4.38 -5.79
CA LEU A 204 -16.54 4.06 -7.10
C LEU A 204 -17.03 2.69 -7.60
N ALA A 205 -16.96 1.66 -6.75
CA ALA A 205 -17.43 0.32 -7.08
C ALA A 205 -18.93 0.31 -7.41
N LEU A 206 -19.76 1.00 -6.62
CA LEU A 206 -21.19 1.14 -6.87
C LEU A 206 -21.49 1.92 -8.16
N ALA A 207 -20.74 2.98 -8.44
CA ALA A 207 -20.90 3.76 -9.67
C ALA A 207 -20.57 2.92 -10.91
N VAL A 208 -19.47 2.16 -10.88
CA VAL A 208 -19.09 1.26 -11.98
C VAL A 208 -20.10 0.13 -12.14
N ASP A 209 -20.59 -0.48 -11.05
CA ASP A 209 -21.65 -1.50 -11.13
C ASP A 209 -22.93 -0.94 -11.76
N ALA A 210 -23.36 0.25 -11.35
CA ALA A 210 -24.54 0.91 -11.91
C ALA A 210 -24.37 1.22 -13.41
N LEU A 211 -23.17 1.67 -13.83
CA LEU A 211 -22.86 1.93 -15.23
C LEU A 211 -22.87 0.64 -16.06
N LEU A 212 -22.22 -0.41 -15.57
CA LEU A 212 -22.23 -1.73 -16.23
C LEU A 212 -23.64 -2.34 -16.26
N GLY A 213 -24.45 -2.18 -15.22
CA GLY A 213 -25.84 -2.60 -15.18
C GLY A 213 -26.73 -1.86 -16.19
N LYS A 214 -26.48 -0.56 -16.40
CA LYS A 214 -27.14 0.21 -17.50
C LYS A 214 -26.72 -0.28 -18.86
N ALA A 215 -25.40 -0.56 -19.04
CA ALA A 215 -24.88 -1.13 -20.29
C ALA A 215 -25.47 -2.52 -20.58
N GLU A 216 -25.55 -3.39 -19.57
CA GLU A 216 -26.20 -4.70 -19.67
C GLU A 216 -27.67 -4.59 -20.12
N LYS A 217 -28.45 -3.72 -19.46
CA LYS A 217 -29.86 -3.48 -19.85
C LYS A 217 -29.99 -2.94 -21.26
N ALA A 218 -29.06 -2.05 -21.68
CA ALA A 218 -29.04 -1.52 -23.03
C ALA A 218 -28.71 -2.60 -24.06
N LEU A 219 -27.75 -3.48 -23.77
CA LEU A 219 -27.39 -4.62 -24.62
C LEU A 219 -28.53 -5.63 -24.74
N ASN A 220 -29.20 -5.97 -23.64
CA ASN A 220 -30.34 -6.89 -23.63
C ASN A 220 -31.57 -6.31 -24.37
N ARG A 221 -31.80 -5.00 -24.30
CA ARG A 221 -32.82 -4.31 -25.12
C ARG A 221 -32.47 -4.28 -26.61
N GLN A 222 -31.21 -4.43 -26.97
CA GLN A 222 -30.73 -4.35 -28.35
C GLN A 222 -31.05 -5.57 -29.22
N GLN A 223 -31.59 -6.66 -28.69
CA GLN A 223 -32.19 -7.70 -29.58
C GLN A 223 -33.26 -7.11 -30.52
N LYS A 224 -33.76 -5.89 -30.22
CA LYS A 224 -34.70 -5.11 -31.06
C LYS A 224 -34.10 -3.81 -31.64
N ALA A 225 -32.80 -3.55 -31.49
CA ALA A 225 -32.19 -2.28 -31.90
C ALA A 225 -31.63 -2.32 -33.34
N THR A 226 -31.66 -1.15 -34.00
CA THR A 226 -31.14 -0.97 -35.37
C THR A 226 -29.60 -1.18 -35.41
N PRO A 227 -29.06 -1.66 -36.57
CA PRO A 227 -27.61 -1.91 -36.74
C PRO A 227 -26.70 -0.69 -36.38
N ALA A 228 -27.21 0.52 -36.61
CA ALA A 228 -26.48 1.76 -36.31
C ALA A 228 -26.24 1.98 -34.79
N LYS A 229 -27.25 1.68 -33.96
CA LYS A 229 -27.10 1.79 -32.48
C LYS A 229 -26.14 0.74 -31.90
N ARG A 230 -26.11 -0.48 -32.48
CA ARG A 230 -25.15 -1.51 -32.13
C ARG A 230 -23.71 -1.07 -32.39
N ARG A 231 -23.45 -0.50 -33.60
CA ARG A 231 -22.13 0.05 -33.96
C ARG A 231 -21.70 1.18 -33.02
N ALA A 232 -22.61 2.11 -32.69
CA ALA A 232 -22.28 3.23 -31.80
C ALA A 232 -21.84 2.75 -30.38
N ILE A 233 -22.49 1.74 -29.80
CA ILE A 233 -22.13 1.21 -28.48
C ILE A 233 -20.82 0.42 -28.55
N THR A 234 -20.60 -0.37 -29.63
CA THR A 234 -19.32 -1.08 -29.82
C THR A 234 -18.16 -0.10 -29.97
N ILE A 235 -18.38 1.01 -30.72
CA ILE A 235 -17.37 2.08 -30.88
C ILE A 235 -17.12 2.79 -29.54
N MET A 236 -18.16 3.05 -28.74
CA MET A 236 -18.02 3.68 -27.43
C MET A 236 -17.25 2.79 -26.45
N ILE A 237 -17.53 1.49 -26.41
CA ILE A 237 -16.78 0.52 -25.61
C ILE A 237 -15.32 0.44 -26.08
N ALA A 238 -15.10 0.34 -27.40
CA ALA A 238 -13.75 0.33 -27.97
C ALA A 238 -12.98 1.64 -27.71
N ALA A 239 -13.66 2.79 -27.74
CA ALA A 239 -13.06 4.09 -27.41
C ALA A 239 -12.69 4.21 -25.93
N LEU A 240 -13.54 3.72 -25.02
CA LEU A 240 -13.23 3.63 -23.58
C LEU A 240 -12.05 2.68 -23.30
N LEU A 241 -12.00 1.54 -24.01
CA LEU A 241 -10.88 0.60 -23.94
C LEU A 241 -9.57 1.23 -24.45
N LEU A 242 -9.62 1.92 -25.58
CA LEU A 242 -8.45 2.61 -26.13
C LEU A 242 -8.01 3.79 -25.25
N ALA A 243 -8.94 4.52 -24.65
CA ALA A 243 -8.62 5.60 -23.72
C ALA A 243 -7.95 5.06 -22.43
N ALA A 244 -8.40 3.92 -21.93
CA ALA A 244 -7.79 3.27 -20.76
C ALA A 244 -6.39 2.73 -21.07
N ILE A 245 -6.21 2.06 -22.22
CA ILE A 245 -4.90 1.57 -22.67
C ILE A 245 -3.97 2.75 -22.99
N GLY A 246 -4.50 3.80 -23.65
CA GLY A 246 -3.75 5.02 -23.93
C GLY A 246 -3.35 5.79 -22.68
N GLY A 247 -4.24 5.86 -21.68
CA GLY A 247 -3.95 6.44 -20.37
C GLY A 247 -2.86 5.66 -19.63
N ALA A 248 -2.95 4.33 -19.60
CA ALA A 248 -1.94 3.48 -19.00
C ALA A 248 -0.58 3.55 -19.75
N ALA A 249 -0.59 3.69 -21.07
CA ALA A 249 0.63 3.87 -21.87
C ALA A 249 1.24 5.26 -21.68
N LEU A 250 0.41 6.30 -21.54
CA LEU A 250 0.88 7.67 -21.28
C LEU A 250 1.43 7.85 -19.86
N SER A 251 0.89 7.12 -18.87
CA SER A 251 1.44 7.13 -17.50
C SER A 251 2.81 6.44 -17.39
N GLN A 252 3.21 5.67 -18.40
CA GLN A 252 4.56 5.08 -18.52
C GLN A 252 5.58 6.04 -19.18
N ILE A 253 5.14 7.16 -19.76
CA ILE A 253 6.04 8.18 -20.31
C ILE A 253 6.50 9.04 -19.12
N LYS A 254 7.64 8.69 -18.53
CA LYS A 254 8.24 9.46 -17.44
C LYS A 254 8.74 10.81 -17.97
N PRO A 255 8.44 11.91 -17.27
CA PRO A 255 9.15 13.18 -17.53
C PRO A 255 10.65 12.95 -17.37
N GLN A 256 11.46 13.59 -18.19
CA GLN A 256 12.87 13.28 -18.34
C GLN A 256 13.71 13.63 -17.10
N ASP A 257 13.21 14.44 -16.16
CA ASP A 257 13.91 14.95 -14.99
C ASP A 257 13.09 14.69 -13.72
N THR A 258 12.74 13.41 -13.51
CA THR A 258 11.99 13.00 -12.31
C THR A 258 12.80 11.97 -11.52
N VAL A 259 12.93 12.19 -10.20
CA VAL A 259 13.49 11.25 -9.22
C VAL A 259 12.37 10.66 -8.37
N ARG A 260 12.47 9.36 -8.05
CA ARG A 260 11.46 8.62 -7.31
C ARG A 260 11.94 8.36 -5.90
N LEU A 261 11.23 8.94 -4.95
CA LEU A 261 11.49 8.84 -3.53
C LEU A 261 10.46 7.92 -2.89
N ALA A 262 10.89 6.79 -2.35
CA ALA A 262 10.05 5.90 -1.57
C ALA A 262 10.16 6.20 -0.08
N THR A 263 9.07 6.00 0.68
CA THR A 263 9.07 6.10 2.14
C THR A 263 8.44 4.89 2.78
N LYS A 264 8.87 4.55 4.01
CA LYS A 264 8.25 3.53 4.84
C LYS A 264 6.88 4.02 5.37
N PRO A 265 6.02 3.10 5.88
CA PRO A 265 4.69 3.45 6.34
C PRO A 265 4.67 3.97 7.79
N MET A 266 5.41 5.01 8.07
CA MET A 266 5.48 5.66 9.39
C MET A 266 5.48 7.17 9.25
N THR A 267 4.98 7.87 10.26
CA THR A 267 4.72 9.31 10.23
C THR A 267 5.97 10.12 9.91
N GLU A 268 7.08 9.83 10.58
CA GLU A 268 8.34 10.55 10.35
C GLU A 268 8.87 10.37 8.93
N GLN A 269 8.68 9.20 8.33
CA GLN A 269 9.05 8.94 6.94
C GLN A 269 8.21 9.75 5.96
N TYR A 270 6.93 10.00 6.28
CA TYR A 270 6.09 10.91 5.48
C TYR A 270 6.55 12.35 5.59
N ILE A 271 6.95 12.79 6.79
CA ILE A 271 7.48 14.12 7.05
C ILE A 271 8.81 14.31 6.32
N ILE A 272 9.76 13.37 6.50
CA ILE A 272 11.07 13.43 5.81
C ILE A 272 10.89 13.38 4.30
N GLY A 273 10.00 12.49 3.81
CA GLY A 273 9.70 12.39 2.39
C GLY A 273 9.17 13.71 1.80
N ALA A 274 8.31 14.41 2.54
CA ALA A 274 7.81 15.73 2.16
C ALA A 274 8.93 16.78 2.19
N MET A 275 9.78 16.79 3.24
CA MET A 275 10.94 17.70 3.31
C MET A 275 11.91 17.50 2.14
N LEU A 276 12.24 16.24 1.84
CA LEU A 276 13.11 15.90 0.71
C LEU A 276 12.54 16.38 -0.62
N LYS A 277 11.24 16.10 -0.84
CA LYS A 277 10.55 16.53 -2.05
C LYS A 277 10.63 18.03 -2.22
N GLU A 278 10.27 18.77 -1.20
CA GLU A 278 10.18 20.23 -1.26
C GLU A 278 11.57 20.86 -1.44
N VAL A 279 12.57 20.40 -0.68
CA VAL A 279 13.95 20.91 -0.81
C VAL A 279 14.57 20.58 -2.17
N ILE A 280 14.31 19.39 -2.74
CA ILE A 280 14.81 19.04 -4.07
C ILE A 280 14.13 19.90 -5.15
N GLU A 281 12.80 20.02 -5.11
CA GLU A 281 12.03 20.78 -6.11
C GLU A 281 12.31 22.29 -6.05
N ASP A 282 12.57 22.84 -4.86
CA ASP A 282 12.90 24.27 -4.68
C ASP A 282 14.34 24.61 -5.11
N ASN A 283 15.27 23.66 -5.01
CA ASN A 283 16.69 23.91 -5.27
C ASN A 283 17.22 23.30 -6.57
N THR A 284 16.38 22.62 -7.32
CA THR A 284 16.75 22.00 -8.61
C THR A 284 15.59 22.05 -9.60
N ASP A 285 15.87 21.81 -10.89
CA ASP A 285 14.82 21.67 -11.92
C ASP A 285 14.18 20.27 -11.92
N LEU A 286 14.51 19.41 -10.93
CA LEU A 286 13.99 18.05 -10.83
C LEU A 286 12.59 18.04 -10.23
N ARG A 287 11.78 17.06 -10.64
CA ARG A 287 10.52 16.72 -9.99
C ARG A 287 10.70 15.49 -9.11
N VAL A 288 10.04 15.47 -7.97
CA VAL A 288 10.05 14.31 -7.08
C VAL A 288 8.71 13.59 -7.16
N GLU A 289 8.74 12.36 -7.65
CA GLU A 289 7.62 11.41 -7.52
C GLU A 289 7.75 10.73 -6.14
N LEU A 290 6.92 11.19 -5.20
CA LEU A 290 6.94 10.69 -3.82
C LEU A 290 5.99 9.50 -3.69
N ILE A 291 6.54 8.30 -3.44
CA ILE A 291 5.83 7.05 -3.21
C ILE A 291 5.78 6.80 -1.70
N GLN A 292 4.68 7.19 -1.07
CA GLN A 292 4.55 7.15 0.38
C GLN A 292 4.02 5.81 0.89
N GLY A 293 4.60 5.34 2.01
CA GLY A 293 4.06 4.25 2.79
C GLY A 293 4.16 2.89 2.12
N VAL A 294 5.32 2.55 1.58
CA VAL A 294 5.58 1.21 1.03
C VAL A 294 5.52 0.21 2.18
N GLY A 295 4.42 -0.56 2.22
CA GLY A 295 4.19 -1.58 3.25
C GLY A 295 5.30 -2.64 3.25
N GLY A 296 5.61 -3.18 4.42
CA GLY A 296 6.77 -4.06 4.60
C GLY A 296 8.11 -3.32 4.64
N GLY A 297 8.09 -1.97 4.62
CA GLY A 297 9.27 -1.14 4.85
C GLY A 297 10.47 -1.52 4.00
N THR A 298 11.63 -1.65 4.63
CA THR A 298 12.91 -1.98 3.98
C THR A 298 12.87 -3.25 3.15
N SER A 299 12.16 -4.29 3.61
CA SER A 299 12.05 -5.58 2.91
C SER A 299 11.44 -5.45 1.50
N ASN A 300 10.55 -4.49 1.32
CA ASN A 300 9.93 -4.20 0.02
C ASN A 300 10.62 -3.06 -0.72
N ILE A 301 11.17 -2.05 -0.02
CA ILE A 301 11.84 -0.93 -0.69
C ILE A 301 13.15 -1.36 -1.35
N MET A 302 13.98 -2.18 -0.69
CA MET A 302 15.28 -2.60 -1.24
C MET A 302 15.18 -3.30 -2.61
N PRO A 303 14.29 -4.28 -2.84
CA PRO A 303 14.10 -4.81 -4.20
C PRO A 303 13.71 -3.75 -5.24
N GLY A 304 12.94 -2.74 -4.84
CA GLY A 304 12.58 -1.59 -5.70
C GLY A 304 13.78 -0.69 -6.02
N MET A 305 14.68 -0.50 -5.07
CA MET A 305 15.96 0.22 -5.27
C MET A 305 16.87 -0.56 -6.22
N GLU A 306 17.04 -1.87 -6.00
CA GLU A 306 17.88 -2.73 -6.86
C GLU A 306 17.36 -2.81 -8.30
N SER A 307 16.04 -2.92 -8.48
CA SER A 307 15.43 -2.94 -9.81
C SER A 307 15.38 -1.58 -10.50
N GLY A 308 15.74 -0.50 -9.80
CA GLY A 308 15.63 0.86 -10.29
C GLY A 308 14.20 1.37 -10.40
N GLU A 309 13.27 0.83 -9.62
CA GLU A 309 11.92 1.35 -9.48
C GLU A 309 11.88 2.57 -8.58
N PHE A 310 12.71 2.59 -7.54
CA PHE A 310 12.97 3.74 -6.69
C PHE A 310 14.39 4.25 -6.91
N ASP A 311 14.60 5.54 -6.70
CA ASP A 311 15.87 6.22 -6.90
C ASP A 311 16.54 6.56 -5.56
N MET A 312 15.74 6.79 -4.51
CA MET A 312 16.19 7.09 -3.15
C MET A 312 15.12 6.75 -2.11
N TYR A 313 15.54 6.55 -0.86
CA TYR A 313 14.65 6.40 0.30
C TYR A 313 15.34 6.72 1.62
N PRO A 314 14.63 7.25 2.63
CA PRO A 314 15.16 7.38 3.98
C PRO A 314 15.27 6.01 4.67
N GLU A 315 16.42 5.76 5.28
CA GLU A 315 16.72 4.51 5.97
C GLU A 315 17.41 4.80 7.32
N TYR A 316 17.45 3.82 8.20
CA TYR A 316 18.10 3.90 9.50
C TYR A 316 19.38 3.07 9.51
N THR A 317 20.45 3.60 10.10
CA THR A 317 21.79 2.98 10.08
C THR A 317 21.79 1.56 10.62
N ALA A 318 21.12 1.30 11.75
CA ALA A 318 20.99 -0.05 12.30
C ALA A 318 20.22 -1.00 11.37
N THR A 319 19.18 -0.53 10.70
CA THR A 319 18.42 -1.34 9.73
C THR A 319 19.26 -1.71 8.52
N GLY A 320 20.00 -0.73 7.98
CA GLY A 320 20.94 -0.99 6.90
C GLY A 320 22.00 -2.02 7.26
N TRP A 321 22.52 -1.94 8.49
CA TRP A 321 23.55 -2.83 8.99
C TRP A 321 23.03 -4.26 9.23
N ASN A 322 21.99 -4.39 10.07
CA ASN A 322 21.52 -5.70 10.52
C ASN A 322 20.60 -6.38 9.50
N MET A 323 19.64 -5.64 8.90
CA MET A 323 18.62 -6.24 8.07
C MET A 323 19.07 -6.37 6.60
N VAL A 324 19.73 -5.34 6.05
CA VAL A 324 20.09 -5.33 4.63
C VAL A 324 21.43 -6.02 4.40
N LEU A 325 22.47 -5.67 5.17
CA LEU A 325 23.79 -6.31 5.08
C LEU A 325 23.88 -7.65 5.82
N GLY A 326 22.92 -7.94 6.73
CA GLY A 326 22.85 -9.20 7.45
C GLY A 326 23.91 -9.37 8.54
N HIS A 327 24.47 -8.27 9.07
CA HIS A 327 25.42 -8.34 10.17
C HIS A 327 24.74 -8.69 11.47
N GLU A 328 25.37 -9.54 12.27
CA GLU A 328 24.92 -9.88 13.62
C GLU A 328 25.47 -8.89 14.66
N GLY A 329 24.72 -8.72 15.75
CA GLY A 329 25.09 -7.87 16.89
C GLY A 329 24.59 -6.44 16.78
N VAL A 330 24.89 -5.66 17.83
CA VAL A 330 24.41 -4.29 18.00
C VAL A 330 25.24 -3.35 17.12
N TYR A 331 24.61 -2.65 16.19
CA TYR A 331 25.26 -1.61 15.38
C TYR A 331 25.79 -0.46 16.24
N GLN A 332 26.94 0.06 15.90
CA GLN A 332 27.53 1.24 16.53
C GLN A 332 27.91 2.28 15.48
N GLU A 333 27.76 3.56 15.78
CA GLU A 333 28.05 4.67 14.87
C GLU A 333 29.51 4.69 14.35
N THR A 334 30.44 4.08 15.07
CA THR A 334 31.81 3.87 14.62
C THR A 334 31.91 2.97 13.38
N GLN A 335 30.86 2.23 13.04
CA GLN A 335 30.79 1.34 11.88
C GLN A 335 30.13 2.02 10.66
N TYR A 336 29.76 3.31 10.75
CA TYR A 336 29.07 4.01 9.67
C TYR A 336 29.87 4.07 8.36
N ASP A 337 31.19 4.27 8.43
CA ASP A 337 32.01 4.25 7.22
C ASP A 337 32.07 2.86 6.57
N GLN A 338 32.05 1.79 7.38
CA GLN A 338 31.97 0.43 6.88
C GLN A 338 30.59 0.16 6.24
N LEU A 339 29.51 0.58 6.88
CA LEU A 339 28.15 0.50 6.33
C LEU A 339 28.09 1.14 4.93
N LYS A 340 28.59 2.37 4.78
CA LYS A 340 28.64 3.07 3.49
C LYS A 340 29.40 2.29 2.42
N GLN A 341 30.59 1.78 2.78
CA GLN A 341 31.43 1.03 1.85
C GLN A 341 30.77 -0.27 1.39
N GLU A 342 30.16 -1.00 2.31
CA GLU A 342 29.51 -2.27 1.99
C GLU A 342 28.25 -2.07 1.13
N TYR A 343 27.46 -1.02 1.41
CA TYR A 343 26.30 -0.67 0.58
C TYR A 343 26.71 -0.29 -0.85
N ALA A 344 27.75 0.54 -0.99
CA ALA A 344 28.25 0.93 -2.31
C ALA A 344 28.75 -0.28 -3.10
N GLN A 345 29.46 -1.22 -2.43
CA GLN A 345 30.00 -2.41 -3.08
C GLN A 345 28.93 -3.45 -3.42
N ALA A 346 27.97 -3.68 -2.53
CA ALA A 346 26.97 -4.73 -2.69
C ALA A 346 25.81 -4.30 -3.61
N TYR A 347 25.40 -3.04 -3.53
CA TYR A 347 24.16 -2.57 -4.14
C TYR A 347 24.32 -1.38 -5.09
N GLY A 348 25.50 -0.72 -5.16
CA GLY A 348 25.69 0.52 -5.94
C GLY A 348 24.82 1.67 -5.40
N MET A 349 24.77 1.81 -4.07
CA MET A 349 23.97 2.81 -3.36
C MET A 349 24.82 3.53 -2.32
N GLN A 350 24.57 4.82 -2.15
CA GLN A 350 25.29 5.65 -1.18
C GLN A 350 24.36 6.10 -0.06
N TRP A 351 24.89 6.05 1.16
CA TRP A 351 24.35 6.75 2.31
C TRP A 351 24.85 8.20 2.23
N THR A 352 23.93 9.14 2.00
CA THR A 352 24.26 10.54 1.78
C THR A 352 23.98 11.38 3.05
N THR A 353 22.83 12.00 3.13
CA THR A 353 22.44 12.96 4.17
C THR A 353 22.06 12.25 5.47
N ILE A 354 22.69 12.57 6.60
CA ILE A 354 22.20 12.21 7.94
C ILE A 354 21.29 13.34 8.41
N PHE A 355 20.03 13.03 8.75
CA PHE A 355 19.06 14.06 9.17
C PHE A 355 19.31 14.63 10.56
N GLY A 356 20.03 13.90 11.43
CA GLY A 356 20.49 14.37 12.73
C GLY A 356 19.72 13.84 13.93
N PHE A 357 18.69 13.03 13.73
CA PHE A 357 17.95 12.37 14.80
C PHE A 357 18.17 10.86 14.78
N ASN A 358 17.95 10.25 15.95
CA ASN A 358 18.09 8.82 16.19
C ASN A 358 16.73 8.23 16.54
N ASP A 359 16.25 7.30 15.71
CA ASP A 359 15.00 6.57 15.94
C ASP A 359 15.28 5.11 16.26
N SER A 360 15.52 4.85 17.53
CA SER A 360 15.80 3.50 18.05
C SER A 360 14.52 2.82 18.52
N TYR A 361 14.57 1.49 18.58
CA TYR A 361 13.53 0.73 19.28
C TYR A 361 13.59 0.96 20.79
N GLY A 362 12.43 0.82 21.42
CA GLY A 362 12.27 0.80 22.86
C GLY A 362 11.13 -0.12 23.29
N LEU A 363 10.90 -0.25 24.60
CA LEU A 363 9.76 -0.98 25.15
C LEU A 363 8.88 -0.04 25.98
N ALA A 364 7.58 -0.06 25.70
CA ALA A 364 6.57 0.59 26.53
C ALA A 364 5.64 -0.45 27.17
N VAL A 365 5.23 -0.16 28.40
CA VAL A 365 4.33 -0.99 29.20
C VAL A 365 3.13 -0.15 29.61
N ARG A 366 1.91 -0.71 29.60
CA ARG A 366 0.74 0.00 30.15
C ARG A 366 1.04 0.48 31.57
N ARG A 367 0.73 1.74 31.87
CA ARG A 367 1.02 2.35 33.19
C ARG A 367 0.49 1.51 34.34
N GLU A 368 -0.76 1.02 34.24
CA GLU A 368 -1.37 0.15 35.24
C GLU A 368 -0.54 -1.11 35.51
N VAL A 369 0.06 -1.70 34.46
CA VAL A 369 0.90 -2.91 34.57
C VAL A 369 2.26 -2.55 35.17
N ALA A 370 2.87 -1.46 34.74
CA ALA A 370 4.14 -0.98 35.27
C ALA A 370 4.05 -0.66 36.77
N GLU A 371 2.99 0.03 37.20
CA GLU A 371 2.74 0.34 38.59
C GLU A 371 2.45 -0.92 39.45
N ARG A 372 1.64 -1.84 38.92
CA ARG A 372 1.28 -3.09 39.59
C ARG A 372 2.50 -3.94 39.94
N TYR A 373 3.46 -4.03 39.03
CA TYR A 373 4.64 -4.88 39.18
C TYR A 373 5.92 -4.10 39.49
N GLY A 374 5.88 -2.77 39.57
CA GLY A 374 7.00 -1.90 39.85
C GLY A 374 8.06 -1.88 38.75
N LEU A 375 7.66 -2.01 37.48
CA LEU A 375 8.56 -2.13 36.33
C LEU A 375 9.17 -0.78 35.98
N ARG A 376 10.50 -0.75 35.79
CA ARG A 376 11.27 0.43 35.35
C ARG A 376 12.26 0.11 34.24
N THR A 377 12.82 -1.09 34.24
CA THR A 377 13.85 -1.55 33.31
C THR A 377 13.36 -2.78 32.55
N TYR A 378 14.05 -3.12 31.44
CA TYR A 378 13.75 -4.36 30.71
C TYR A 378 14.04 -5.60 31.58
N SER A 379 15.07 -5.55 32.43
CA SER A 379 15.39 -6.64 33.35
C SER A 379 14.25 -6.94 34.33
N ASP A 380 13.44 -5.95 34.72
CA ASP A 380 12.30 -6.15 35.63
C ASP A 380 11.21 -7.03 35.01
N LEU A 381 11.05 -6.99 33.68
CA LEU A 381 10.08 -7.80 32.96
C LEU A 381 10.29 -9.31 33.16
N ARG A 382 11.53 -9.75 33.42
CA ARG A 382 11.88 -11.17 33.54
C ARG A 382 11.00 -11.93 34.52
N SER A 383 10.64 -11.30 35.62
CA SER A 383 9.86 -11.94 36.67
C SER A 383 8.36 -12.07 36.38
N VAL A 384 7.86 -11.31 35.40
CA VAL A 384 6.42 -11.19 35.13
C VAL A 384 6.03 -11.45 33.66
N ALA A 385 6.99 -11.56 32.74
CA ALA A 385 6.75 -11.74 31.31
C ALA A 385 5.79 -12.91 31.00
N GLY A 386 5.89 -14.02 31.73
CA GLY A 386 5.00 -15.19 31.61
C GLY A 386 3.52 -14.92 31.94
N GLN A 387 3.18 -13.73 32.41
CA GLN A 387 1.80 -13.29 32.68
C GLN A 387 1.33 -12.24 31.68
N LEU A 388 2.25 -11.63 30.93
CA LEU A 388 2.01 -10.49 30.06
C LEU A 388 1.89 -10.91 28.59
N THR A 389 1.15 -10.11 27.83
CA THR A 389 1.04 -10.21 26.38
C THR A 389 1.92 -9.14 25.76
N PHE A 390 2.84 -9.55 24.89
CA PHE A 390 3.68 -8.66 24.09
C PHE A 390 3.02 -8.38 22.75
N GLY A 391 2.92 -7.13 22.33
CA GLY A 391 2.54 -6.71 20.99
C GLY A 391 3.74 -6.14 20.27
N GLY A 392 3.95 -6.51 19.02
CA GLY A 392 5.06 -6.01 18.23
C GLY A 392 4.73 -5.92 16.75
N GLU A 393 5.54 -5.16 16.05
CA GLU A 393 5.45 -5.07 14.60
C GLU A 393 6.00 -6.33 13.95
N TYR A 394 5.51 -6.64 12.74
CA TYR A 394 5.99 -7.79 11.97
C TYR A 394 7.51 -7.77 11.81
N ASP A 395 8.08 -6.64 11.40
CA ASP A 395 9.52 -6.50 11.20
C ASP A 395 10.30 -6.73 12.49
N PHE A 396 9.78 -6.31 13.66
CA PHE A 396 10.40 -6.53 14.96
C PHE A 396 10.51 -8.02 15.33
N PHE A 397 9.55 -8.84 14.92
CA PHE A 397 9.61 -10.29 15.13
C PHE A 397 10.56 -11.01 14.17
N GLU A 398 10.76 -10.49 12.96
CA GLU A 398 11.61 -11.12 11.94
C GLU A 398 13.08 -10.69 12.01
N ARG A 399 13.37 -9.57 12.67
CA ARG A 399 14.73 -9.01 12.74
C ARG A 399 15.64 -9.82 13.67
N PRO A 400 16.93 -10.03 13.31
CA PRO A 400 17.91 -10.63 14.21
C PRO A 400 18.13 -9.83 15.52
N ASP A 401 18.04 -8.50 15.44
CA ASP A 401 18.15 -7.54 16.54
C ASP A 401 16.77 -7.15 17.12
N GLY A 402 15.75 -7.94 16.86
CA GLY A 402 14.37 -7.72 17.31
C GLY A 402 13.99 -8.57 18.51
N TYR A 403 12.77 -9.13 18.47
CA TYR A 403 12.14 -9.81 19.61
C TYR A 403 12.93 -10.98 20.18
N ASP A 404 13.41 -11.89 19.32
CA ASP A 404 14.09 -13.12 19.77
C ASP A 404 15.41 -12.80 20.47
N GLY A 405 16.20 -11.89 19.92
CA GLY A 405 17.45 -11.42 20.53
C GLY A 405 17.23 -10.70 21.85
N LEU A 406 16.20 -9.83 21.90
CA LEU A 406 15.78 -9.15 23.13
C LEU A 406 15.41 -10.15 24.22
N CYS A 407 14.54 -11.11 23.90
CA CYS A 407 14.11 -12.15 24.82
C CYS A 407 15.26 -13.02 25.32
N ALA A 408 16.20 -13.37 24.44
CA ALA A 408 17.38 -14.14 24.79
C ALA A 408 18.31 -13.40 25.78
N LEU A 409 18.57 -12.09 25.51
CA LEU A 409 19.44 -11.29 26.36
C LEU A 409 18.85 -11.08 27.77
N TYR A 410 17.56 -10.69 27.84
CA TYR A 410 16.91 -10.37 29.11
C TYR A 410 16.27 -11.56 29.81
N GLY A 411 16.21 -12.73 29.14
CA GLY A 411 15.58 -13.94 29.66
C GLY A 411 14.06 -13.78 29.80
N LEU A 412 13.42 -13.16 28.77
CA LEU A 412 11.99 -12.92 28.73
C LEU A 412 11.27 -14.10 28.06
N ASP A 413 10.14 -14.49 28.64
CA ASP A 413 9.25 -15.53 28.12
C ASP A 413 7.81 -15.03 28.28
N PHE A 414 7.32 -14.30 27.29
CA PHE A 414 5.97 -13.73 27.34
C PHE A 414 4.90 -14.80 27.17
N ARG A 415 3.81 -14.68 27.95
CA ARG A 415 2.66 -15.59 27.86
C ARG A 415 2.11 -15.72 26.45
N LYS A 416 2.10 -14.64 25.69
CA LYS A 416 1.56 -14.53 24.33
C LYS A 416 2.24 -13.38 23.62
N THR A 417 2.48 -13.58 22.34
CA THR A 417 2.84 -12.51 21.39
C THR A 417 1.66 -12.18 20.49
N MET A 418 1.59 -10.95 20.03
CA MET A 418 0.60 -10.47 19.08
C MET A 418 1.32 -9.63 18.03
N ASP A 419 1.16 -10.05 16.79
CA ASP A 419 1.65 -9.35 15.62
C ASP A 419 0.69 -8.19 15.29
N LEU A 420 1.18 -6.97 15.20
CA LEU A 420 0.41 -5.74 15.05
C LEU A 420 0.95 -4.91 13.89
N ASP A 421 0.04 -4.26 13.18
CA ASP A 421 0.42 -3.18 12.28
C ASP A 421 0.90 -1.97 13.09
N ILE A 422 1.92 -1.27 12.56
CA ILE A 422 2.56 -0.12 13.20
C ILE A 422 1.55 0.96 13.63
N GLY A 423 0.51 1.22 12.81
CA GLY A 423 -0.53 2.20 13.13
C GLY A 423 -1.57 1.73 14.15
N LEU A 424 -1.58 0.45 14.54
CA LEU A 424 -2.57 -0.14 15.44
C LEU A 424 -2.01 -0.48 16.83
N LYS A 425 -0.69 -0.42 17.03
CA LYS A 425 -0.06 -0.85 18.29
C LYS A 425 -0.50 -0.03 19.51
N TYR A 426 -0.60 1.28 19.38
CA TYR A 426 -1.08 2.17 20.45
C TYR A 426 -2.56 1.95 20.78
N GLN A 427 -3.40 1.71 19.77
CA GLN A 427 -4.79 1.37 20.00
C GLN A 427 -4.92 0.02 20.75
N ALA A 428 -4.17 -1.01 20.35
CA ALA A 428 -4.18 -2.30 21.01
C ALA A 428 -3.72 -2.20 22.47
N MET A 429 -2.74 -1.33 22.77
CA MET A 429 -2.28 -1.00 24.11
C MET A 429 -3.38 -0.32 24.93
N ALA A 430 -4.04 0.71 24.39
CA ALA A 430 -5.13 1.44 25.04
C ALA A 430 -6.34 0.56 25.32
N GLU A 431 -6.65 -0.39 24.44
CA GLU A 431 -7.73 -1.36 24.62
C GLU A 431 -7.36 -2.52 25.57
N GLY A 432 -6.12 -2.55 26.09
CA GLY A 432 -5.64 -3.61 26.98
C GLY A 432 -5.52 -4.98 26.29
N LYS A 433 -5.34 -5.01 24.99
CA LYS A 433 -5.08 -6.25 24.21
C LYS A 433 -3.66 -6.75 24.38
N VAL A 434 -2.73 -5.82 24.58
CA VAL A 434 -1.33 -6.07 24.88
C VAL A 434 -0.93 -5.33 26.16
N ASP A 435 0.07 -5.83 26.85
CA ASP A 435 0.57 -5.30 28.11
C ASP A 435 1.90 -4.59 27.94
N VAL A 436 2.71 -5.09 27.00
CA VAL A 436 4.04 -4.58 26.61
C VAL A 436 4.07 -4.48 25.11
N MET A 437 4.69 -3.44 24.57
CA MET A 437 4.91 -3.30 23.12
C MET A 437 6.29 -2.72 22.82
N ASP A 438 6.79 -3.02 21.62
CA ASP A 438 7.87 -2.24 21.04
C ASP A 438 7.39 -0.84 20.66
N ILE A 439 8.27 0.12 20.74
CA ILE A 439 8.05 1.50 20.33
C ILE A 439 9.26 2.00 19.55
N PHE A 440 9.05 3.08 18.82
CA PHE A 440 10.13 3.94 18.34
C PHE A 440 10.33 5.11 19.29
N THR A 441 11.57 5.53 19.49
CA THR A 441 11.91 6.61 20.43
C THR A 441 11.34 7.97 20.01
N THR A 442 11.05 8.13 18.73
CA THR A 442 10.44 9.34 18.13
C THR A 442 8.92 9.23 17.93
N ASP A 443 8.27 8.13 18.36
CA ASP A 443 6.82 7.94 18.20
C ASP A 443 6.00 9.10 18.78
N GLY A 444 5.26 9.82 17.96
CA GLY A 444 4.46 10.97 18.38
C GLY A 444 3.30 10.60 19.32
N GLN A 445 2.71 9.40 19.18
CA GLN A 445 1.66 8.92 20.06
C GLN A 445 2.15 8.61 21.47
N LEU A 446 3.45 8.41 21.66
CA LEU A 446 4.05 8.05 22.94
C LEU A 446 3.78 9.09 24.03
N ALA A 447 3.84 10.38 23.68
CA ALA A 447 3.56 11.48 24.60
C ALA A 447 2.10 11.54 25.08
N ALA A 448 1.16 11.03 24.28
CA ALA A 448 -0.27 11.02 24.58
C ALA A 448 -0.75 9.69 25.19
N ALA A 449 0.03 8.62 25.10
CA ALA A 449 -0.33 7.29 25.54
C ALA A 449 -0.17 7.11 27.07
N ASP A 450 -1.07 6.32 27.68
CA ASP A 450 -0.98 5.98 29.11
C ASP A 450 -0.06 4.78 29.34
N VAL A 451 1.22 5.00 29.03
CA VAL A 451 2.28 4.00 29.10
C VAL A 451 3.46 4.47 29.94
N VAL A 452 4.35 3.57 30.27
CA VAL A 452 5.67 3.82 30.86
C VAL A 452 6.69 3.23 29.92
N VAL A 453 7.60 4.06 29.42
CA VAL A 453 8.77 3.60 28.67
C VAL A 453 9.79 3.04 29.67
N LEU A 454 10.22 1.82 29.44
CA LEU A 454 11.21 1.17 30.29
C LEU A 454 12.62 1.52 29.84
N GLU A 455 13.56 1.52 30.79
CA GLU A 455 14.97 1.72 30.52
C GLU A 455 15.62 0.43 30.02
N ASP A 456 16.38 0.53 28.92
CA ASP A 456 17.22 -0.55 28.39
C ASP A 456 18.53 -0.66 29.21
N ASP A 457 18.46 -1.29 30.38
CA ASP A 457 19.55 -1.37 31.36
C ASP A 457 20.75 -2.23 30.91
N ARG A 458 20.64 -2.93 29.75
CA ARG A 458 21.75 -3.70 29.15
C ARG A 458 22.13 -3.20 27.75
N GLN A 459 21.55 -2.09 27.29
CA GLN A 459 21.86 -1.44 26.03
C GLN A 459 21.76 -2.42 24.85
N TYR A 460 20.60 -3.07 24.72
CA TYR A 460 20.31 -4.01 23.64
C TYR A 460 20.09 -3.31 22.32
N PHE A 461 19.32 -2.21 22.32
CA PHE A 461 19.00 -1.53 21.09
C PHE A 461 20.15 -0.65 20.60
N SER A 462 20.38 -0.72 19.30
CA SER A 462 21.40 0.07 18.59
C SER A 462 20.99 1.51 18.42
N SER A 463 21.95 2.38 18.23
CA SER A 463 21.71 3.67 17.56
C SER A 463 21.17 3.44 16.13
N ALA A 464 20.16 4.18 15.75
CA ALA A 464 19.52 4.10 14.45
C ALA A 464 19.34 5.51 13.86
N MET A 465 20.46 6.15 13.47
CA MET A 465 20.43 7.46 12.83
C MET A 465 19.69 7.39 11.50
N ALA A 466 18.74 8.31 11.32
CA ALA A 466 18.02 8.44 10.07
C ALA A 466 18.89 9.11 9.01
N ALA A 467 19.01 8.50 7.85
CA ALA A 467 19.79 9.00 6.72
C ALA A 467 19.14 8.68 5.38
N LEU A 468 19.59 9.31 4.30
CA LEU A 468 19.09 9.08 2.96
C LEU A 468 20.00 8.09 2.21
N VAL A 469 19.41 7.07 1.63
CA VAL A 469 20.07 6.15 0.69
C VAL A 469 19.68 6.52 -0.73
N VAL A 470 20.69 6.70 -1.61
CA VAL A 470 20.52 7.10 -3.01
C VAL A 470 21.31 6.14 -3.90
N ARG A 471 20.77 5.78 -5.06
CA ARG A 471 21.48 4.97 -6.06
C ARG A 471 22.60 5.76 -6.71
N ASP A 472 23.77 5.13 -6.92
CA ASP A 472 24.92 5.76 -7.58
C ASP A 472 24.56 6.38 -8.93
N GLU A 473 23.82 5.63 -9.76
CA GLU A 473 23.38 6.09 -11.09
C GLU A 473 22.54 7.39 -11.04
N VAL A 474 21.85 7.64 -9.93
CA VAL A 474 21.00 8.84 -9.75
C VAL A 474 21.88 10.05 -9.42
N LEU A 475 22.88 9.87 -8.54
CA LEU A 475 23.85 10.92 -8.22
C LEU A 475 24.72 11.27 -9.42
N ASP A 476 25.19 10.27 -10.17
CA ASP A 476 25.95 10.47 -11.41
C ASP A 476 25.13 11.23 -12.46
N ARG A 477 23.83 10.95 -12.55
CA ARG A 477 22.92 11.57 -13.52
C ARG A 477 22.50 12.98 -13.12
N TYR A 478 22.34 13.23 -11.84
CA TYR A 478 21.84 14.47 -11.28
C TYR A 478 22.74 15.00 -10.16
N PRO A 479 23.98 15.48 -10.48
CA PRO A 479 24.93 15.94 -9.46
C PRO A 479 24.42 17.09 -8.59
N GLN A 480 23.45 17.88 -9.09
CA GLN A 480 22.81 18.98 -8.32
C GLN A 480 22.02 18.48 -7.10
N LEU A 481 21.72 17.17 -7.02
CA LEU A 481 21.08 16.61 -5.82
C LEU A 481 21.97 16.70 -4.59
N GLU A 482 23.28 16.55 -4.72
CA GLU A 482 24.20 16.60 -3.58
C GLU A 482 24.10 17.91 -2.83
N ASP A 483 24.09 19.06 -3.54
CA ASP A 483 23.96 20.38 -2.93
C ASP A 483 22.58 20.60 -2.28
N ALA A 484 21.51 20.10 -2.91
CA ALA A 484 20.16 20.20 -2.36
C ALA A 484 20.01 19.34 -1.09
N LEU A 485 20.48 18.10 -1.12
CA LEU A 485 20.41 17.16 -0.01
C LEU A 485 21.28 17.58 1.18
N ALA A 486 22.43 18.23 0.94
CA ALA A 486 23.30 18.74 2.00
C ALA A 486 22.60 19.77 2.90
N LYS A 487 21.56 20.46 2.43
CA LYS A 487 20.77 21.38 3.25
C LYS A 487 20.01 20.71 4.38
N LEU A 488 19.73 19.41 4.25
CA LEU A 488 19.04 18.61 5.26
C LEU A 488 20.00 17.88 6.20
N GLU A 489 21.31 18.08 6.06
CA GLU A 489 22.30 17.46 6.94
C GLU A 489 22.19 17.99 8.36
N ASN A 490 21.93 17.10 9.34
CA ASN A 490 21.76 17.43 10.77
C ASN A 490 20.71 18.53 11.03
N VAL A 491 19.64 18.57 10.24
CA VAL A 491 18.60 19.60 10.32
C VAL A 491 17.63 19.38 11.48
N LEU A 492 17.52 18.13 11.94
CA LEU A 492 16.64 17.67 13.01
C LEU A 492 17.43 17.14 14.20
N ASP A 493 16.84 17.17 15.36
CA ASP A 493 17.21 16.37 16.52
C ASP A 493 16.03 15.49 16.97
N ASP A 494 16.26 14.58 17.94
CA ASP A 494 15.25 13.62 18.42
C ASP A 494 13.99 14.31 18.94
N GLU A 495 14.14 15.43 19.68
CA GLU A 495 13.02 16.18 20.24
C GLU A 495 12.19 16.87 19.16
N GLN A 496 12.84 17.44 18.15
CA GLN A 496 12.17 18.08 17.02
C GLN A 496 11.42 17.05 16.19
N MET A 497 11.99 15.87 15.94
CA MET A 497 11.32 14.81 15.19
C MET A 497 10.11 14.26 15.96
N ALA A 498 10.26 13.98 17.25
CA ALA A 498 9.15 13.55 18.10
C ALA A 498 8.02 14.60 18.15
N GLN A 499 8.37 15.90 18.17
CA GLN A 499 7.39 16.98 18.15
C GLN A 499 6.64 17.05 16.80
N LEU A 500 7.33 16.89 15.68
CA LEU A 500 6.70 16.84 14.36
C LEU A 500 5.77 15.63 14.23
N ASN A 501 6.21 14.45 14.70
CA ASN A 501 5.37 13.27 14.76
C ASN A 501 4.12 13.49 15.62
N TYR A 502 4.25 14.13 16.78
CA TYR A 502 3.12 14.48 17.65
C TYR A 502 2.12 15.42 16.96
N GLN A 503 2.60 16.43 16.22
CA GLN A 503 1.73 17.35 15.49
C GLN A 503 0.89 16.62 14.44
N VAL A 504 1.45 15.61 13.79
CA VAL A 504 0.73 14.80 12.79
C VAL A 504 -0.20 13.79 13.45
N GLU A 505 0.30 12.98 14.38
CA GLU A 505 -0.42 11.82 14.93
C GLU A 505 -1.49 12.18 15.95
N SER A 506 -1.24 13.21 16.75
CA SER A 506 -2.13 13.66 17.82
C SER A 506 -2.70 15.05 17.56
N GLY A 507 -1.95 15.93 16.87
CA GLY A 507 -2.39 17.27 16.51
C GLY A 507 -3.27 17.35 15.27
N GLY A 508 -3.31 16.28 14.46
CA GLY A 508 -4.11 16.20 13.24
C GLY A 508 -3.58 17.06 12.07
N GLN A 509 -2.33 17.54 12.17
CA GLN A 509 -1.65 18.24 11.08
C GLN A 509 -1.23 17.24 10.00
N GLU A 510 -1.21 17.68 8.74
CA GLU A 510 -0.69 16.84 7.67
C GLU A 510 0.83 16.80 7.68
N ALA A 511 1.41 15.65 7.30
CA ALA A 511 2.86 15.48 7.28
C ALA A 511 3.54 16.48 6.33
N GLU A 512 2.92 16.78 5.19
CA GLU A 512 3.39 17.78 4.23
C GLU A 512 3.38 19.20 4.83
N GLN A 513 2.34 19.55 5.59
CA GLN A 513 2.25 20.85 6.23
C GLN A 513 3.25 20.98 7.38
N ALA A 514 3.42 19.91 8.18
CA ALA A 514 4.43 19.90 9.25
C ALA A 514 5.86 20.04 8.70
N ALA A 515 6.14 19.37 7.58
CA ALA A 515 7.40 19.47 6.86
C ALA A 515 7.63 20.90 6.34
N HIS A 516 6.65 21.47 5.65
CA HIS A 516 6.69 22.81 5.08
C HIS A 516 6.95 23.88 6.17
N ASP A 517 6.14 23.87 7.24
CA ASP A 517 6.27 24.83 8.34
C ASP A 517 7.66 24.75 9.00
N PHE A 518 8.20 23.53 9.16
CA PHE A 518 9.52 23.31 9.71
C PHE A 518 10.62 23.83 8.77
N LEU A 519 10.53 23.54 7.46
CA LEU A 519 11.51 24.02 6.48
C LEU A 519 11.53 25.56 6.38
N LEU A 520 10.36 26.22 6.43
CA LEU A 520 10.25 27.67 6.51
C LEU A 520 10.89 28.22 7.78
N GLN A 521 10.62 27.59 8.93
CA GLN A 521 11.22 28.00 10.20
C GLN A 521 12.75 27.91 10.18
N LYS A 522 13.29 26.90 9.49
CA LYS A 522 14.75 26.71 9.31
C LYS A 522 15.33 27.54 8.16
N GLN A 523 14.51 28.27 7.39
CA GLN A 523 14.89 29.05 6.21
C GLN A 523 15.56 28.21 5.11
N LEU A 524 15.08 27.00 4.90
CA LEU A 524 15.58 26.05 3.90
C LEU A 524 14.84 26.14 2.57
N ILE A 525 13.66 26.74 2.57
CA ILE A 525 12.81 27.04 1.42
C ILE A 525 12.34 28.50 1.50
N GLU A 526 11.88 29.07 0.39
CA GLU A 526 11.30 30.42 0.31
C GLU A 526 9.77 30.36 0.49
N GLU A 527 9.18 31.41 1.13
CA GLU A 527 7.71 31.59 1.09
C GLU A 527 7.29 31.91 -0.36
N GLU A 528 6.36 31.11 -0.94
CA GLU A 528 5.76 31.41 -2.25
C GLU A 528 4.89 32.66 -2.24
#